data_d725b41db3a91f24f7fbd00e7e2cc142
#
_entry.id   d725b41db3a91f24f7fbd00e7e2cc142
#
_cell.length_a   1.000
_cell.length_b   1.000
_cell.length_c   1.000
_cell.angle_alpha   90.00
_cell.angle_beta   90.00
_cell.angle_gamma   90.00
#
_symmetry.space_group_name_H-M   'P 1'
#
loop_
_entity.id
_entity.type
_entity.pdbx_description
1 polymer ?
#
loop_
_entity_poly.entity_id
_entity_poly.type
_entity_poly.pdbx_seq_one_letter_code
_entity_poly.pdbx_strand_id
1 'polypeptide(L)'
;THTQSSAASDVYKRQAVYSAVDIGTPSIVNIIGTGSNCSYYDGEKVIQKVQSLGYVLMDYASGNYYGKYLIRAYYFNKMPEDLRKEFGENYDLSPNSIKNKLYREENPNTYLAGFAKFLIENKSNEYFKEIIFKGLERFIDYQILQYDDFSKVDIHYVGSIAYYLRDEITKIGKKYNLKTGKFIQRPIIGLVDYHKRNI
;
A
#
# COMPACT_ATOMS: atom_id res chain seq x y z
N THR A 1 -5.86 20.40 15.89
CA THR A 1 -6.07 18.94 15.87
C THR A 1 -5.47 18.25 14.63
N HIS A 2 -5.37 18.93 13.46
CA HIS A 2 -4.78 18.34 12.25
C HIS A 2 -3.25 18.13 12.32
N THR A 3 -2.53 18.95 13.04
CA THR A 3 -1.06 18.85 13.19
C THR A 3 -0.61 17.63 14.01
N GLN A 4 -1.38 17.19 15.00
CA GLN A 4 -1.07 15.98 15.76
C GLN A 4 -1.27 14.68 14.93
N SER A 5 -2.24 14.67 14.04
CA SER A 5 -2.50 13.53 13.14
C SER A 5 -1.36 13.32 12.13
N SER A 6 -0.77 14.39 11.59
CA SER A 6 0.36 14.29 10.66
C SER A 6 1.64 13.79 11.32
N ALA A 7 1.98 14.32 12.51
CA ALA A 7 3.15 13.89 13.26
C ALA A 7 3.06 12.41 13.69
N ALA A 8 1.91 11.96 14.20
CA ALA A 8 1.69 10.55 14.55
C ALA A 8 1.80 9.62 13.32
N SER A 9 1.30 10.06 12.17
CA SER A 9 1.44 9.33 10.91
C SER A 9 2.90 9.20 10.47
N ASP A 10 3.71 10.24 10.63
CA ASP A 10 5.12 10.22 10.26
C ASP A 10 5.97 9.36 11.22
N VAL A 11 5.66 9.38 12.51
CA VAL A 11 6.28 8.46 13.48
C VAL A 11 5.96 7.01 13.11
N TYR A 12 4.70 6.69 12.82
CA TYR A 12 4.31 5.34 12.42
C TYR A 12 5.02 4.89 11.14
N LYS A 13 5.13 5.76 10.12
CA LYS A 13 5.85 5.45 8.87
C LYS A 13 7.33 5.14 9.14
N ARG A 14 8.01 5.95 9.94
CA ARG A 14 9.41 5.70 10.32
C ARG A 14 9.56 4.36 11.07
N GLN A 15 8.67 4.09 12.01
CA GLN A 15 8.66 2.81 12.72
C GLN A 15 8.47 1.63 11.77
N ALA A 16 7.58 1.74 10.79
CA ALA A 16 7.38 0.70 9.78
C ALA A 16 8.66 0.47 8.94
N VAL A 17 9.40 1.54 8.60
CA VAL A 17 10.70 1.42 7.91
C VAL A 17 11.70 0.66 8.80
N TYR A 18 11.89 1.09 10.03
CA TYR A 18 12.84 0.44 10.95
C TYR A 18 12.51 -1.02 11.26
N SER A 19 11.25 -1.44 11.11
CA SER A 19 10.87 -2.86 11.26
C SER A 19 11.40 -3.77 10.16
N ALA A 20 11.82 -3.21 9.02
CA ALA A 20 12.18 -3.96 7.82
C ALA A 20 13.69 -3.93 7.51
N VAL A 21 14.40 -2.93 8.02
CA VAL A 21 15.81 -2.70 7.67
C VAL A 21 16.78 -3.40 8.61
N ASP A 22 17.97 -3.68 8.10
CA ASP A 22 19.13 -4.06 8.89
C ASP A 22 20.03 -2.83 9.06
N ILE A 23 20.47 -2.56 10.31
CA ILE A 23 21.25 -1.37 10.65
C ILE A 23 22.54 -1.33 9.80
N GLY A 24 22.88 -0.16 9.28
CA GLY A 24 24.06 0.04 8.43
C GLY A 24 23.89 -0.45 6.99
N THR A 25 22.74 -1.04 6.62
CA THR A 25 22.52 -1.57 5.26
C THR A 25 21.51 -0.72 4.50
N PRO A 26 21.92 0.00 3.45
CA PRO A 26 21.00 0.78 2.62
C PRO A 26 19.91 -0.09 1.98
N SER A 27 18.67 0.40 2.01
CA SER A 27 17.52 -0.30 1.44
C SER A 27 16.38 0.66 1.10
N ILE A 28 15.45 0.22 0.25
CA ILE A 28 14.17 0.89 0.00
C ILE A 28 13.08 0.14 0.77
N VAL A 29 12.25 0.88 1.48
CA VAL A 29 11.10 0.30 2.21
C VAL A 29 9.81 0.90 1.71
N ASN A 30 8.95 0.03 1.21
CA ASN A 30 7.62 0.36 0.74
C ASN A 30 6.58 -0.03 1.77
N ILE A 31 5.79 0.93 2.22
CA ILE A 31 4.62 0.67 3.05
C ILE A 31 3.43 0.58 2.09
N ILE A 32 2.75 -0.57 2.05
CA ILE A 32 1.55 -0.79 1.22
C ILE A 32 0.49 -1.48 2.08
N GLY A 33 -0.36 -0.65 2.68
CA GLY A 33 -1.45 -1.03 3.57
C GLY A 33 -2.74 -0.29 3.21
N THR A 34 -3.38 0.38 4.17
CA THR A 34 -4.53 1.29 3.91
C THR A 34 -4.16 2.37 2.91
N GLY A 35 -3.02 3.03 3.10
CA GLY A 35 -2.36 3.92 2.15
C GLY A 35 -1.05 3.33 1.66
N SER A 36 -0.25 4.09 0.91
CA SER A 36 1.08 3.68 0.49
C SER A 36 2.13 4.78 0.63
N ASN A 37 3.37 4.36 0.83
CA ASN A 37 4.52 5.25 0.96
C ASN A 37 5.79 4.49 0.56
N CYS A 38 6.81 5.24 0.12
CA CYS A 38 8.12 4.71 -0.20
C CYS A 38 9.20 5.59 0.46
N SER A 39 10.17 4.94 1.10
CA SER A 39 11.27 5.61 1.77
C SER A 39 12.60 4.89 1.47
N TYR A 40 13.67 5.64 1.41
CA TYR A 40 15.03 5.13 1.35
C TYR A 40 15.66 5.18 2.75
N TYR A 41 16.30 4.10 3.13
CA TYR A 41 17.13 4.03 4.32
C TYR A 41 18.58 3.97 3.88
N ASP A 42 19.41 4.93 4.28
CA ASP A 42 20.83 5.04 3.86
C ASP A 42 21.79 4.20 4.72
N GLY A 43 21.26 3.50 5.71
CA GLY A 43 22.02 2.78 6.75
C GLY A 43 21.93 3.44 8.13
N GLU A 44 21.54 4.72 8.19
CA GLU A 44 21.40 5.49 9.43
C GLU A 44 20.06 6.23 9.49
N LYS A 45 19.64 6.85 8.39
CA LYS A 45 18.49 7.76 8.32
C LYS A 45 17.49 7.33 7.26
N VAL A 46 16.22 7.67 7.53
CA VAL A 46 15.13 7.50 6.58
C VAL A 46 14.98 8.77 5.75
N ILE A 47 15.08 8.62 4.43
CA ILE A 47 14.98 9.70 3.44
C ILE A 47 13.73 9.45 2.59
N GLN A 48 12.90 10.47 2.43
CA GLN A 48 11.71 10.41 1.59
C GLN A 48 11.84 11.42 0.44
N LYS A 49 11.97 10.94 -0.80
CA LYS A 49 12.04 11.80 -2.00
C LYS A 49 10.65 12.30 -2.43
N VAL A 50 9.64 11.46 -2.33
CA VAL A 50 8.25 11.80 -2.72
C VAL A 50 7.42 12.06 -1.46
N GLN A 51 7.01 13.30 -1.27
CA GLN A 51 6.15 13.66 -0.14
C GLN A 51 4.76 13.04 -0.27
N SER A 52 4.26 12.41 0.79
CA SER A 52 2.92 11.82 0.80
C SER A 52 1.85 12.92 0.95
N LEU A 53 0.99 13.04 -0.05
CA LEU A 53 -0.15 13.97 -0.06
C LEU A 53 -1.50 13.28 0.25
N GLY A 54 -1.44 12.02 0.68
CA GLY A 54 -2.60 11.26 1.13
C GLY A 54 -3.41 10.62 0.01
N TYR A 55 -4.47 9.93 0.42
CA TYR A 55 -5.22 8.99 -0.39
C TYR A 55 -6.01 9.60 -1.55
N VAL A 56 -6.30 10.90 -1.50
CA VAL A 56 -7.03 11.57 -2.58
C VAL A 56 -6.18 11.69 -3.84
N LEU A 57 -4.90 12.07 -3.68
CA LEU A 57 -3.98 12.36 -4.78
C LEU A 57 -3.01 11.22 -5.09
N MET A 58 -2.63 10.45 -4.08
CA MET A 58 -1.57 9.46 -4.15
C MET A 58 -2.03 8.07 -3.71
N ASP A 59 -1.19 7.35 -3.01
CA ASP A 59 -1.44 6.02 -2.42
C ASP A 59 -1.68 4.91 -3.46
N TYR A 60 -1.00 4.94 -4.61
CA TYR A 60 -1.06 3.86 -5.60
C TYR A 60 -0.77 2.49 -4.97
N ALA A 61 -1.39 1.44 -5.50
CA ALA A 61 -1.29 0.05 -5.05
C ALA A 61 -1.76 -0.23 -3.61
N SER A 62 -2.28 0.76 -2.89
CA SER A 62 -2.79 0.60 -1.53
C SER A 62 -4.24 0.09 -1.48
N GLY A 63 -4.69 -0.26 -0.28
CA GLY A 63 -6.07 -0.69 -0.06
C GLY A 63 -7.10 0.37 -0.48
N ASN A 64 -6.87 1.65 -0.12
CA ASN A 64 -7.77 2.72 -0.53
C ASN A 64 -7.75 2.97 -2.05
N TYR A 65 -6.60 2.79 -2.71
CA TYR A 65 -6.49 2.89 -4.17
C TYR A 65 -7.37 1.84 -4.86
N TYR A 66 -7.22 0.57 -4.46
CA TYR A 66 -8.01 -0.52 -5.02
C TYR A 66 -9.49 -0.40 -4.67
N GLY A 67 -9.81 -0.03 -3.43
CA GLY A 67 -11.20 0.19 -3.00
C GLY A 67 -11.90 1.29 -3.80
N LYS A 68 -11.23 2.43 -4.04
CA LYS A 68 -11.75 3.48 -4.93
C LYS A 68 -12.00 2.97 -6.34
N TYR A 69 -11.08 2.15 -6.85
CA TYR A 69 -11.23 1.56 -8.18
C TYR A 69 -12.47 0.66 -8.25
N LEU A 70 -12.66 -0.24 -7.26
CA LEU A 70 -13.77 -1.19 -7.23
C LEU A 70 -15.13 -0.48 -7.15
N ILE A 71 -15.27 0.52 -6.28
CA ILE A 71 -16.52 1.31 -6.18
C ILE A 71 -16.83 1.99 -7.52
N ARG A 72 -15.83 2.62 -8.15
CA ARG A 72 -16.04 3.26 -9.47
C ARG A 72 -16.39 2.25 -10.55
N ALA A 73 -15.69 1.10 -10.58
CA ALA A 73 -15.99 0.05 -11.55
C ALA A 73 -17.41 -0.51 -11.39
N TYR A 74 -17.88 -0.66 -10.16
CA TYR A 74 -19.25 -1.06 -9.85
C TYR A 74 -20.28 -0.06 -10.41
N TYR A 75 -20.13 1.22 -10.06
CA TYR A 75 -21.10 2.26 -10.45
C TYR A 75 -21.08 2.61 -11.93
N PHE A 76 -19.92 2.51 -12.58
CA PHE A 76 -19.78 2.76 -14.02
C PHE A 76 -20.02 1.52 -14.88
N ASN A 77 -20.48 0.40 -14.30
CA ASN A 77 -20.70 -0.87 -15.00
C ASN A 77 -19.45 -1.33 -15.79
N LYS A 78 -18.26 -1.20 -15.16
CA LYS A 78 -16.96 -1.62 -15.73
C LYS A 78 -16.42 -2.89 -15.07
N MET A 79 -17.14 -3.46 -14.13
CA MET A 79 -16.86 -4.76 -13.52
C MET A 79 -17.63 -5.84 -14.27
N PRO A 80 -17.07 -7.05 -14.53
CA PRO A 80 -17.80 -8.19 -15.04
C PRO A 80 -19.08 -8.45 -14.21
N GLU A 81 -20.15 -8.90 -14.87
CA GLU A 81 -21.48 -8.95 -14.26
C GLU A 81 -21.55 -9.88 -13.05
N ASP A 82 -20.93 -11.05 -13.12
CA ASP A 82 -20.80 -12.01 -12.04
C ASP A 82 -20.10 -11.41 -10.80
N LEU A 83 -18.93 -10.79 -11.03
CA LEU A 83 -18.18 -10.12 -9.96
C LEU A 83 -18.91 -8.89 -9.41
N ARG A 84 -19.63 -8.17 -10.26
CA ARG A 84 -20.40 -7.00 -9.85
C ARG A 84 -21.56 -7.40 -8.95
N LYS A 85 -22.26 -8.52 -9.27
CA LYS A 85 -23.32 -9.07 -8.45
C LYS A 85 -22.77 -9.49 -7.08
N GLU A 86 -21.71 -10.31 -7.07
CA GLU A 86 -21.05 -10.76 -5.85
C GLU A 86 -20.54 -9.59 -4.99
N PHE A 87 -19.95 -8.58 -5.60
CA PHE A 87 -19.49 -7.38 -4.90
C PHE A 87 -20.65 -6.61 -4.26
N GLY A 88 -21.79 -6.48 -4.97
CA GLY A 88 -22.99 -5.84 -4.45
C GLY A 88 -23.67 -6.61 -3.31
N GLU A 89 -23.55 -7.93 -3.27
CA GLU A 89 -24.07 -8.77 -2.19
C GLU A 89 -23.19 -8.71 -0.93
N ASN A 90 -21.89 -8.48 -1.08
CA ASN A 90 -20.94 -8.45 0.03
C ASN A 90 -20.82 -7.09 0.73
N TYR A 91 -21.25 -5.99 0.09
CA TYR A 91 -21.06 -4.64 0.62
C TYR A 91 -22.30 -3.77 0.49
N ASP A 92 -22.55 -2.92 1.52
CA ASP A 92 -23.54 -1.86 1.39
C ASP A 92 -23.00 -0.76 0.46
N LEU A 93 -23.43 -0.84 -0.79
CA LEU A 93 -23.07 0.10 -1.84
C LEU A 93 -24.16 1.13 -2.10
N SER A 94 -25.09 1.36 -1.16
CA SER A 94 -26.09 2.43 -1.32
C SER A 94 -25.42 3.81 -1.41
N PRO A 95 -25.87 4.70 -2.32
CA PRO A 95 -25.25 6.01 -2.51
C PRO A 95 -25.19 6.84 -1.22
N ASN A 96 -26.20 6.71 -0.36
CA ASN A 96 -26.27 7.45 0.90
C ASN A 96 -25.23 6.94 1.90
N SER A 97 -25.09 5.62 2.04
CA SER A 97 -24.07 5.01 2.90
C SER A 97 -22.66 5.42 2.48
N ILE A 98 -22.34 5.26 1.19
CA ILE A 98 -21.03 5.63 0.67
C ILE A 98 -20.72 7.11 0.91
N LYS A 99 -21.67 8.03 0.57
CA LYS A 99 -21.47 9.47 0.79
C LYS A 99 -21.28 9.81 2.28
N ASN A 100 -22.04 9.17 3.15
CA ASN A 100 -21.90 9.37 4.59
C ASN A 100 -20.51 8.95 5.08
N LYS A 101 -20.08 7.73 4.72
CA LYS A 101 -18.77 7.18 5.08
C LYS A 101 -17.59 7.99 4.53
N LEU A 102 -17.72 8.56 3.33
CA LEU A 102 -16.63 9.30 2.69
C LEU A 102 -16.53 10.75 3.15
N TYR A 103 -17.66 11.41 3.45
CA TYR A 103 -17.70 12.86 3.62
C TYR A 103 -18.13 13.35 5.00
N ARG A 104 -18.66 12.47 5.86
CA ARG A 104 -19.19 12.85 7.18
C ARG A 104 -18.60 12.06 8.34
N GLU A 105 -18.08 10.84 8.09
CA GLU A 105 -17.48 10.00 9.10
C GLU A 105 -15.95 10.13 9.12
N GLU A 106 -15.36 9.68 10.21
CA GLU A 106 -13.90 9.64 10.36
C GLU A 106 -13.29 8.48 9.56
N ASN A 107 -12.02 8.63 9.17
CA ASN A 107 -11.23 7.60 8.51
C ASN A 107 -11.78 7.07 7.17
N PRO A 108 -12.19 7.94 6.22
CA PRO A 108 -12.70 7.51 4.92
C PRO A 108 -11.70 6.67 4.11
N ASN A 109 -10.40 6.88 4.32
CA ASN A 109 -9.34 6.06 3.73
C ASN A 109 -9.39 4.61 4.19
N THR A 110 -9.67 4.35 5.47
CA THR A 110 -9.84 3.00 6.01
C THR A 110 -11.10 2.32 5.47
N TYR A 111 -12.20 3.08 5.38
CA TYR A 111 -13.42 2.60 4.75
C TYR A 111 -13.17 2.15 3.30
N LEU A 112 -12.51 3.00 2.51
CA LEU A 112 -12.14 2.64 1.14
C LEU A 112 -11.25 1.41 1.08
N ALA A 113 -10.27 1.31 1.95
CA ALA A 113 -9.36 0.17 1.99
C ALA A 113 -10.05 -1.16 2.31
N GLY A 114 -11.19 -1.12 3.01
CA GLY A 114 -12.00 -2.31 3.31
C GLY A 114 -12.45 -3.08 2.07
N PHE A 115 -12.72 -2.39 0.97
CA PHE A 115 -13.13 -3.03 -0.29
C PHE A 115 -11.99 -3.81 -0.98
N ALA A 116 -10.73 -3.51 -0.67
CA ALA A 116 -9.59 -4.23 -1.25
C ALA A 116 -9.55 -5.72 -0.87
N LYS A 117 -10.24 -6.11 0.20
CA LYS A 117 -10.41 -7.51 0.59
C LYS A 117 -10.99 -8.33 -0.56
N PHE A 118 -12.05 -7.83 -1.21
CA PHE A 118 -12.69 -8.51 -2.34
C PHE A 118 -11.72 -8.74 -3.50
N LEU A 119 -10.91 -7.75 -3.84
CA LEU A 119 -9.88 -7.89 -4.87
C LEU A 119 -8.83 -8.95 -4.49
N ILE A 120 -8.39 -8.98 -3.23
CA ILE A 120 -7.38 -9.92 -2.75
C ILE A 120 -7.92 -11.35 -2.78
N GLU A 121 -9.15 -11.57 -2.34
CA GLU A 121 -9.79 -12.90 -2.31
C GLU A 121 -10.02 -13.43 -3.73
N ASN A 122 -10.22 -12.55 -4.70
CA ASN A 122 -10.45 -12.86 -6.10
C ASN A 122 -9.24 -12.60 -7.01
N LYS A 123 -8.03 -12.45 -6.46
CA LYS A 123 -6.83 -12.03 -7.21
C LYS A 123 -6.37 -12.98 -8.32
N SER A 124 -6.87 -14.22 -8.35
CA SER A 124 -6.65 -15.17 -9.44
C SER A 124 -7.46 -14.88 -10.71
N ASN A 125 -8.53 -14.07 -10.62
CA ASN A 125 -9.31 -13.65 -11.76
C ASN A 125 -8.55 -12.65 -12.61
N GLU A 126 -8.57 -12.81 -13.93
CA GLU A 126 -7.80 -11.96 -14.87
C GLU A 126 -8.18 -10.49 -14.77
N TYR A 127 -9.45 -10.16 -14.50
CA TYR A 127 -9.90 -8.79 -14.28
C TYR A 127 -9.16 -8.13 -13.09
N PHE A 128 -9.03 -8.83 -11.97
CA PHE A 128 -8.32 -8.29 -10.81
C PHE A 128 -6.81 -8.31 -10.99
N LYS A 129 -6.25 -9.29 -11.67
CA LYS A 129 -4.82 -9.30 -12.02
C LYS A 129 -4.42 -8.04 -12.76
N GLU A 130 -5.19 -7.65 -13.77
CA GLU A 130 -4.92 -6.42 -14.53
C GLU A 130 -4.95 -5.17 -13.65
N ILE A 131 -5.92 -5.06 -12.75
CA ILE A 131 -6.04 -3.93 -11.81
C ILE A 131 -4.85 -3.90 -10.84
N ILE A 132 -4.48 -5.06 -10.30
CA ILE A 132 -3.35 -5.20 -9.38
C ILE A 132 -2.05 -4.76 -10.07
N PHE A 133 -1.77 -5.31 -11.25
CA PHE A 133 -0.54 -4.98 -11.98
C PHE A 133 -0.47 -3.51 -12.36
N LYS A 134 -1.55 -2.91 -12.84
CA LYS A 134 -1.60 -1.46 -13.14
C LYS A 134 -1.34 -0.60 -11.90
N GLY A 135 -1.88 -0.98 -10.75
CA GLY A 135 -1.61 -0.27 -9.50
C GLY A 135 -0.16 -0.38 -9.05
N LEU A 136 0.41 -1.58 -9.14
CA LEU A 136 1.82 -1.85 -8.80
C LEU A 136 2.79 -1.16 -9.76
N GLU A 137 2.53 -1.18 -11.06
CA GLU A 137 3.35 -0.46 -12.06
C GLU A 137 3.42 1.04 -11.74
N ARG A 138 2.26 1.67 -11.49
CA ARG A 138 2.22 3.09 -11.11
C ARG A 138 2.97 3.37 -9.80
N PHE A 139 2.86 2.47 -8.82
CA PHE A 139 3.59 2.62 -7.57
C PHE A 139 5.11 2.54 -7.81
N ILE A 140 5.58 1.60 -8.61
CA ILE A 140 6.99 1.48 -8.98
C ILE A 140 7.47 2.75 -9.69
N ASP A 141 6.78 3.16 -10.75
CA ASP A 141 7.17 4.30 -11.58
C ASP A 141 7.22 5.62 -10.78
N TYR A 142 6.25 5.85 -9.90
CA TYR A 142 6.11 7.13 -9.21
C TYR A 142 6.80 7.18 -7.84
N GLN A 143 7.17 6.05 -7.27
CA GLN A 143 7.74 5.97 -5.93
C GLN A 143 9.14 5.34 -5.94
N ILE A 144 9.28 4.10 -6.42
CA ILE A 144 10.54 3.35 -6.31
C ILE A 144 11.59 3.91 -7.26
N LEU A 145 11.24 4.16 -8.53
CA LEU A 145 12.17 4.66 -9.55
C LEU A 145 12.63 6.10 -9.32
N GLN A 146 12.11 6.79 -8.30
CA GLN A 146 12.61 8.10 -7.88
C GLN A 146 13.96 8.03 -7.15
N TYR A 147 14.38 6.84 -6.72
CA TYR A 147 15.65 6.61 -6.03
C TYR A 147 16.69 6.07 -7.00
N ASP A 148 17.85 6.75 -7.12
CA ASP A 148 18.89 6.41 -8.10
C ASP A 148 19.52 5.02 -7.89
N ASP A 149 19.50 4.55 -6.64
CA ASP A 149 20.04 3.24 -6.25
C ASP A 149 19.01 2.10 -6.20
N PHE A 150 17.80 2.29 -6.77
CA PHE A 150 16.71 1.31 -6.69
C PHE A 150 17.09 -0.11 -7.15
N SER A 151 18.01 -0.23 -8.11
CA SER A 151 18.47 -1.53 -8.64
C SER A 151 19.64 -2.14 -7.85
N LYS A 152 20.27 -1.38 -6.95
CA LYS A 152 21.47 -1.79 -6.21
C LYS A 152 21.14 -2.29 -4.81
N VAL A 153 20.07 -1.80 -4.21
CA VAL A 153 19.68 -2.08 -2.82
C VAL A 153 18.49 -3.03 -2.74
N ASP A 154 18.35 -3.70 -1.61
CA ASP A 154 17.17 -4.52 -1.35
C ASP A 154 15.93 -3.66 -1.13
N ILE A 155 14.79 -4.14 -1.64
CA ILE A 155 13.50 -3.45 -1.57
C ILE A 155 12.56 -4.26 -0.69
N HIS A 156 12.26 -3.73 0.48
CA HIS A 156 11.37 -4.36 1.46
C HIS A 156 9.96 -3.81 1.37
N TYR A 157 9.01 -4.61 1.82
CA TYR A 157 7.58 -4.30 1.75
C TYR A 157 6.91 -4.54 3.10
N VAL A 158 6.18 -3.54 3.60
CA VAL A 158 5.50 -3.57 4.89
C VAL A 158 4.02 -3.28 4.69
N GLY A 159 3.15 -4.04 5.34
CA GLY A 159 1.71 -3.85 5.33
C GLY A 159 0.93 -5.01 4.75
N SER A 160 -0.38 -5.03 5.05
CA SER A 160 -1.26 -6.14 4.69
C SER A 160 -1.41 -6.33 3.18
N ILE A 161 -1.58 -5.25 2.42
CA ILE A 161 -1.72 -5.33 0.96
C ILE A 161 -0.44 -5.88 0.33
N ALA A 162 0.73 -5.36 0.75
CA ALA A 162 2.02 -5.87 0.29
C ALA A 162 2.18 -7.37 0.58
N TYR A 163 1.80 -7.80 1.77
CA TYR A 163 1.91 -9.20 2.19
C TYR A 163 1.03 -10.14 1.37
N TYR A 164 -0.22 -9.76 1.14
CA TYR A 164 -1.16 -10.58 0.36
C TYR A 164 -0.88 -10.58 -1.15
N LEU A 165 -0.26 -9.51 -1.66
CA LEU A 165 0.14 -9.37 -3.07
C LEU A 165 1.64 -9.64 -3.32
N ARG A 166 2.33 -10.31 -2.39
CA ARG A 166 3.79 -10.53 -2.48
C ARG A 166 4.23 -11.25 -3.76
N ASP A 167 3.42 -12.18 -4.25
CA ASP A 167 3.74 -12.95 -5.46
C ASP A 167 3.63 -12.04 -6.70
N GLU A 168 2.59 -11.21 -6.76
CA GLU A 168 2.37 -10.22 -7.81
C GLU A 168 3.46 -9.14 -7.78
N ILE A 169 3.82 -8.65 -6.59
CA ILE A 169 4.90 -7.67 -6.38
C ILE A 169 6.25 -8.27 -6.82
N THR A 170 6.54 -9.50 -6.44
CA THR A 170 7.77 -10.17 -6.86
C THR A 170 7.83 -10.37 -8.37
N LYS A 171 6.71 -10.74 -8.98
CA LYS A 171 6.61 -10.93 -10.43
C LYS A 171 6.86 -9.62 -11.19
N ILE A 172 6.22 -8.53 -10.77
CA ILE A 172 6.42 -7.24 -11.43
C ILE A 172 7.81 -6.66 -11.13
N GLY A 173 8.32 -6.84 -9.92
CA GLY A 173 9.65 -6.41 -9.52
C GLY A 173 10.75 -6.97 -10.44
N LYS A 174 10.63 -8.23 -10.87
CA LYS A 174 11.54 -8.83 -11.86
C LYS A 174 11.55 -8.09 -13.20
N LYS A 175 10.39 -7.59 -13.66
CA LYS A 175 10.26 -6.80 -14.90
C LYS A 175 11.07 -5.48 -14.82
N TYR A 176 11.18 -4.92 -13.63
CA TYR A 176 11.89 -3.67 -13.36
C TYR A 176 13.32 -3.88 -12.79
N ASN A 177 13.82 -5.12 -12.76
CA ASN A 177 15.11 -5.48 -12.17
C ASN A 177 15.26 -5.06 -10.68
N LEU A 178 14.16 -5.12 -9.93
CA LEU A 178 14.16 -4.81 -8.51
C LEU A 178 14.64 -6.01 -7.68
N LYS A 179 15.48 -5.75 -6.69
CA LYS A 179 15.90 -6.75 -5.71
C LYS A 179 14.86 -6.85 -4.61
N THR A 180 13.88 -7.74 -4.78
CA THR A 180 12.81 -7.95 -3.81
C THR A 180 13.34 -8.59 -2.53
N GLY A 181 13.21 -7.89 -1.41
CA GLY A 181 13.63 -8.29 -0.08
C GLY A 181 12.48 -8.86 0.76
N LYS A 182 12.38 -8.41 2.02
CA LYS A 182 11.44 -8.91 3.04
C LYS A 182 10.00 -8.43 2.78
N PHE A 183 9.01 -9.28 3.14
CA PHE A 183 7.59 -8.90 3.24
C PHE A 183 7.14 -9.02 4.68
N ILE A 184 6.71 -7.91 5.29
CA ILE A 184 6.31 -7.83 6.70
C ILE A 184 4.84 -7.40 6.77
N GLN A 185 3.98 -8.29 7.23
CA GLN A 185 2.54 -8.00 7.33
C GLN A 185 2.23 -6.96 8.41
N ARG A 186 2.87 -7.11 9.58
CA ARG A 186 2.66 -6.26 10.76
C ARG A 186 4.01 -5.76 11.30
N PRO A 187 4.28 -4.46 11.27
CA PRO A 187 5.59 -3.91 11.64
C PRO A 187 5.95 -4.06 13.13
N ILE A 188 4.97 -4.30 14.01
CA ILE A 188 5.20 -4.31 15.46
C ILE A 188 6.24 -5.34 15.93
N ILE A 189 6.31 -6.50 15.27
CA ILE A 189 7.26 -7.57 15.63
C ILE A 189 8.68 -7.12 15.30
N GLY A 190 8.91 -6.61 14.10
CA GLY A 190 10.23 -6.11 13.67
C GLY A 190 10.70 -4.90 14.47
N LEU A 191 9.78 -4.06 14.97
CA LEU A 191 10.12 -2.94 15.83
C LEU A 191 10.69 -3.37 17.19
N VAL A 192 10.12 -4.38 17.80
CA VAL A 192 10.65 -4.95 19.06
C VAL A 192 12.07 -5.46 18.85
N ASP A 193 12.34 -6.15 17.74
CA ASP A 193 13.67 -6.65 17.44
C ASP A 193 14.67 -5.54 17.12
N TYR A 194 14.23 -4.50 16.39
CA TYR A 194 15.06 -3.32 16.12
C TYR A 194 15.48 -2.61 17.42
N HIS A 195 14.55 -2.36 18.33
CA HIS A 195 14.88 -1.69 19.60
C HIS A 195 15.74 -2.54 20.52
N LYS A 196 15.55 -3.86 20.56
CA LYS A 196 16.43 -4.77 21.35
C LYS A 196 17.87 -4.77 20.88
N ARG A 197 18.13 -4.53 19.59
CA ARG A 197 19.50 -4.48 19.03
C ARG A 197 20.18 -3.12 19.24
N ASN A 198 19.44 -2.09 19.65
CA ASN A 198 19.92 -0.72 19.87
C ASN A 198 20.04 -0.35 21.36
N ILE A 199 19.84 -1.31 22.26
CA ILE A 199 20.13 -1.20 23.70
C ILE A 199 21.42 -1.96 23.98
#